data_aa4e89dda1282a8df0290c00aaacf587
#
_entry.id   aa4e89dda1282a8df0290c00aaacf587
#
_cell.length_a   1.000
_cell.length_b   1.000
_cell.length_c   1.000
_cell.angle_alpha   90.00
_cell.angle_beta   90.00
_cell.angle_gamma   90.00
#
_symmetry.space_group_name_H-M   'P 1'
#
loop_
_entity.id
_entity.type
_entity.pdbx_description
1 polymer ?
#
loop_
_entity_poly.entity_id
_entity_poly.type
_entity_poly.pdbx_seq_one_letter_code
_entity_poly.pdbx_strand_id
1 'polypeptide(L)' 'MITVKGRNTSGNVMKVTWILEELGIPYQQEDVGGKFGKNKEKEYLDLNPMGLVPTLIDDDIVLW' A
#
# COMPACT_ATOMS: atom_id res chain seq x y z
N MET A 1 5.59 -0.41 12.63
CA MET A 1 5.34 0.73 11.72
C MET A 1 4.47 0.25 10.56
N ILE A 2 3.52 1.06 10.15
CA ILE A 2 2.65 0.73 9.03
C ILE A 2 3.43 0.83 7.72
N THR A 3 3.26 -0.16 6.84
CA THR A 3 3.77 -0.11 5.47
C THR A 3 2.59 0.04 4.51
N VAL A 4 2.67 1.03 3.64
CA VAL A 4 1.67 1.25 2.58
C VAL A 4 2.30 0.80 1.26
N LYS A 5 1.82 -0.28 0.70
CA LYS A 5 2.28 -0.77 -0.60
C LYS A 5 1.40 -0.19 -1.70
N GLY A 6 1.99 0.66 -2.50
CA GLY A 6 1.30 1.33 -3.59
C GLY A 6 2.06 2.57 -4.04
N ARG A 7 1.96 2.90 -5.32
CA ARG A 7 2.66 4.07 -5.87
C ARG A 7 2.04 5.36 -5.34
N ASN A 8 2.87 6.35 -5.07
CA ASN A 8 2.40 7.61 -4.50
C ASN A 8 1.56 8.47 -5.46
N THR A 9 1.52 8.12 -6.73
CA THR A 9 0.70 8.81 -7.73
C THR A 9 -0.71 8.23 -7.86
N SER A 10 -0.99 7.11 -7.20
CA SER A 10 -2.33 6.53 -7.19
C SER A 10 -3.25 7.34 -6.28
N GLY A 11 -4.44 7.72 -6.79
CA GLY A 11 -5.41 8.45 -6.01
C GLY A 11 -5.85 7.70 -4.74
N ASN A 12 -6.00 6.39 -4.84
CA ASN A 12 -6.39 5.58 -3.68
C ASN A 12 -5.27 5.51 -2.65
N VAL A 13 -4.01 5.42 -3.09
CA VAL A 13 -2.86 5.43 -2.20
C VAL A 13 -2.74 6.80 -1.52
N MET A 14 -2.93 7.89 -2.26
CA MET A 14 -2.87 9.24 -1.72
C MET A 14 -3.90 9.47 -0.62
N LYS A 15 -5.10 8.92 -0.76
CA LYS A 15 -6.13 9.01 0.29
C LYS A 15 -5.66 8.39 1.59
N VAL A 16 -5.02 7.23 1.50
CA VAL A 16 -4.51 6.52 2.68
C VAL A 16 -3.36 7.27 3.33
N THR A 17 -2.37 7.66 2.53
CA THR A 17 -1.19 8.37 3.08
C THR A 17 -1.59 9.72 3.65
N TRP A 18 -2.52 10.43 3.03
CA TRP A 18 -3.02 11.69 3.55
C TRP A 18 -3.67 11.52 4.93
N ILE A 19 -4.51 10.49 5.08
CA ILE A 19 -5.15 10.22 6.37
C ILE A 19 -4.11 9.89 7.44
N LEU A 20 -3.12 9.07 7.11
CA LEU A 20 -2.07 8.72 8.06
C LEU A 20 -1.28 9.95 8.50
N GLU A 21 -0.98 10.86 7.56
CA GLU A 21 -0.28 12.09 7.86
C GLU A 21 -1.12 13.02 8.74
N GLU A 22 -2.41 13.14 8.46
CA GLU A 22 -3.33 13.96 9.27
C GLU A 22 -3.43 13.45 10.70
N LEU A 23 -3.38 12.13 10.89
CA LEU A 23 -3.45 11.52 12.21
C LEU A 23 -2.08 11.47 12.90
N GLY A 24 -1.01 11.86 12.21
CA GLY A 24 0.34 11.83 12.77
C GLY A 24 0.87 10.41 12.96
N ILE A 25 0.37 9.45 12.19
CA ILE A 25 0.81 8.05 12.28
C ILE A 25 1.99 7.83 11.33
N PRO A 26 3.15 7.40 11.86
CA PRO A 26 4.30 7.13 10.99
C PRO A 26 4.05 5.91 10.11
N TYR A 27 4.54 5.97 8.87
CA TYR A 27 4.41 4.87 7.93
C TYR A 27 5.58 4.87 6.95
N GLN A 28 5.76 3.73 6.28
CA GLN A 28 6.66 3.59 5.15
C GLN A 28 5.82 3.34 3.91
N GLN A 29 6.23 3.89 2.78
CA GLN A 29 5.54 3.69 1.52
C GLN A 29 6.47 2.98 0.54
N GLU A 30 5.96 1.93 -0.13
CA GLU A 30 6.70 1.18 -1.15
C GLU A 30 5.95 1.28 -2.47
N ASP A 31 6.68 1.59 -3.54
CA ASP A 31 6.08 1.76 -4.86
C ASP A 31 5.64 0.43 -5.45
N VAL A 32 4.35 0.30 -5.72
CA VAL A 32 3.73 -0.87 -6.35
C VAL A 32 2.64 -0.36 -7.27
N GLY A 33 2.48 -1.00 -8.42
CA GLY A 33 1.40 -0.69 -9.35
C GLY A 33 1.79 0.36 -10.38
N GLY A 34 0.95 0.56 -11.36
CA GLY A 34 1.20 1.47 -12.47
C GLY A 34 2.49 1.10 -13.19
N LYS A 35 3.36 2.08 -13.41
CA LYS A 35 4.64 1.87 -14.08
C LYS A 35 5.63 1.02 -13.28
N PHE A 36 5.43 0.91 -11.97
CA PHE A 36 6.30 0.10 -11.11
C PHE A 36 5.97 -1.39 -11.19
N GLY A 37 4.74 -1.74 -11.59
CA GLY A 37 4.28 -3.12 -11.61
C GLY A 37 4.21 -3.71 -10.21
N LYS A 38 4.68 -4.94 -10.07
CA LYS A 38 4.77 -5.70 -8.80
C LYS A 38 3.43 -6.12 -8.22
N ASN A 39 2.33 -5.44 -8.54
CA ASN A 39 1.01 -5.76 -7.99
C ASN A 39 0.44 -7.09 -8.51
N LYS A 40 1.04 -7.66 -9.54
CA LYS A 40 0.67 -8.98 -10.06
C LYS A 40 1.69 -10.06 -9.73
N GLU A 41 2.77 -9.72 -9.04
CA GLU A 41 3.74 -10.71 -8.61
C GLU A 41 3.17 -11.54 -7.46
N LYS A 42 3.62 -12.80 -7.38
CA LYS A 42 3.08 -13.74 -6.39
C LYS A 42 3.17 -13.21 -4.96
N GLU A 43 4.28 -12.59 -4.60
CA GLU A 43 4.46 -12.04 -3.26
C GLU A 43 3.39 -11.02 -2.91
N TYR A 44 3.06 -10.15 -3.86
CA TYR A 44 2.03 -9.15 -3.64
C TYR A 44 0.64 -9.79 -3.63
N LEU A 45 0.37 -10.72 -4.54
CA LEU A 45 -0.93 -11.39 -4.61
C LEU A 45 -1.21 -12.23 -3.38
N ASP A 46 -0.17 -12.74 -2.71
CA ASP A 46 -0.34 -13.43 -1.43
C ASP A 46 -0.84 -12.48 -0.34
N LEU A 47 -0.47 -11.20 -0.41
CA LEU A 47 -0.95 -10.18 0.53
C LEU A 47 -2.31 -9.64 0.12
N ASN A 48 -2.51 -9.42 -1.17
CA ASN A 48 -3.72 -8.81 -1.72
C ASN A 48 -4.11 -9.56 -2.99
N PRO A 49 -5.01 -10.55 -2.88
CA PRO A 49 -5.40 -11.38 -4.02
C PRO A 49 -6.01 -10.60 -5.19
N MET A 50 -6.54 -9.41 -4.93
CA MET A 50 -7.11 -8.57 -5.98
C MET A 50 -6.04 -7.94 -6.87
N GLY A 51 -4.78 -7.90 -6.43
CA GLY A 51 -3.69 -7.31 -7.19
C GLY A 51 -3.83 -5.81 -7.39
N LEU A 52 -4.55 -5.14 -6.52
CA LEU A 52 -4.75 -3.69 -6.58
C LEU A 52 -3.94 -2.99 -5.49
N VAL A 53 -3.85 -1.68 -5.56
CA VAL A 53 -3.23 -0.86 -4.54
C VAL A 53 -4.27 0.06 -3.92
N PRO A 54 -4.14 0.47 -2.67
CA PRO A 54 -3.05 0.16 -1.74
C PRO A 54 -3.25 -1.15 -0.98
N THR A 55 -2.16 -1.63 -0.37
CA THR A 55 -2.22 -2.66 0.67
C THR A 55 -1.50 -2.10 1.89
N LEU A 56 -2.14 -2.15 3.05
CA LEU A 56 -1.53 -1.73 4.30
C LEU A 56 -1.10 -2.94 5.10
N ILE A 57 0.09 -2.87 5.66
CA ILE A 57 0.63 -3.90 6.54
C ILE A 57 0.99 -3.25 7.87
N ASP A 58 0.46 -3.80 8.96
CA ASP A 58 0.80 -3.38 10.31
C ASP A 58 1.06 -4.64 11.12
N ASP A 59 2.34 -5.00 11.27
CA ASP A 59 2.77 -6.26 11.87
C ASP A 59 2.12 -7.44 11.17
N ASP A 60 1.21 -8.17 11.84
CA ASP A 60 0.52 -9.33 11.28
C ASP A 60 -0.75 -8.98 10.52
N ILE A 61 -1.18 -7.73 10.57
CA ILE A 61 -2.43 -7.30 9.97
C ILE A 61 -2.19 -6.80 8.56
N VAL A 62 -2.95 -7.34 7.60
CA VAL A 62 -2.91 -6.94 6.20
C VAL A 62 -4.31 -6.49 5.80
N LEU A 63 -4.41 -5.24 5.32
CA LEU A 63 -5.67 -4.65 4.89
C LEU A 63 -5.58 -4.24 3.42
N TRP A 64 -6.64 -4.55 2.68
CA TRP A 64 -6.75 -4.16 1.26
C TRP A 64 -8.20 -3.94 0.85
#